data_8831e352d50d10fd81ed6bfbe2c064d7
#
_entry.id   8831e352d50d10fd81ed6bfbe2c064d7
#
_cell.length_a   1.000
_cell.length_b   1.000
_cell.length_c   1.000
_cell.angle_alpha   90.00
_cell.angle_beta   90.00
_cell.angle_gamma   90.00
#
_symmetry.space_group_name_H-M   'P 1'
#
loop_
_entity.id
_entity.type
_entity.pdbx_description
1 polymer ?
#
loop_
_entity_poly.entity_id
_entity_poly.type
_entity_poly.pdbx_seq_one_letter_code
_entity_poly.pdbx_strand_id
1 'polypeptide(L)'
;IKNKTNFIIYASGLGVFGNPGNSIVDEENKIQPDTDFVKIRLEAQKFLEDSCKENEINFSVCYFGDVYGDGSWFSNMIVSRLKNGTFKIPGKGDYSKCFIHVDDAVGILATIARKNMFNESYVAADSTSTTFKEFVDYTADKIDAKHPGGVPMFLAKGILGGDLIKLLTTSMKISNEKISKIYTFKYPSYKEGINSILEN
;
A
#
# COMPACT_ATOMS: atom_id res chain seq x y z
N ILE A 1 10.86 -12.87 -23.65
CA ILE A 1 10.12 -13.47 -22.49
C ILE A 1 9.36 -14.72 -22.99
N LYS A 2 8.77 -14.69 -24.17
CA LYS A 2 7.82 -15.67 -24.75
C LYS A 2 8.19 -17.17 -24.62
N ASN A 3 9.43 -17.56 -24.39
CA ASN A 3 9.82 -18.98 -24.29
C ASN A 3 10.38 -19.38 -22.92
N LYS A 4 10.26 -18.52 -21.89
CA LYS A 4 10.87 -18.74 -20.59
C LYS A 4 9.94 -18.44 -19.40
N THR A 5 8.81 -17.78 -19.62
CA THR A 5 7.90 -17.35 -18.56
C THR A 5 6.47 -17.71 -18.98
N ASN A 6 5.74 -18.39 -18.10
CA ASN A 6 4.34 -18.77 -18.30
C ASN A 6 3.38 -18.06 -17.33
N PHE A 7 3.92 -17.29 -16.40
CA PHE A 7 3.14 -16.57 -15.40
C PHE A 7 3.86 -15.28 -14.94
N ILE A 8 3.12 -14.19 -14.90
CA ILE A 8 3.56 -12.89 -14.36
C ILE A 8 2.60 -12.46 -13.27
N ILE A 9 3.13 -12.02 -12.14
CA ILE A 9 2.36 -11.40 -11.07
C ILE A 9 2.78 -9.93 -10.98
N TYR A 10 1.82 -9.03 -11.14
CA TYR A 10 2.07 -7.59 -11.10
C TYR A 10 1.74 -7.05 -9.70
N ALA A 11 2.73 -6.45 -9.04
CA ALA A 11 2.54 -5.74 -7.79
C ALA A 11 2.05 -4.31 -8.10
N SER A 12 0.76 -4.09 -7.97
CA SER A 12 0.08 -2.81 -8.11
C SER A 12 -0.19 -2.18 -6.74
N GLY A 13 -0.90 -1.07 -6.70
CA GLY A 13 -1.27 -0.39 -5.44
C GLY A 13 -2.73 0.03 -5.43
N LEU A 14 -3.29 0.19 -4.25
CA LEU A 14 -4.69 0.56 -4.03
C LEU A 14 -5.09 1.91 -4.65
N GLY A 15 -4.13 2.79 -4.96
CA GLY A 15 -4.41 4.07 -5.61
C GLY A 15 -5.16 3.96 -6.94
N VAL A 16 -5.15 2.79 -7.61
CA VAL A 16 -5.89 2.57 -8.86
C VAL A 16 -7.41 2.68 -8.68
N PHE A 17 -7.93 2.49 -7.47
CA PHE A 17 -9.34 2.65 -7.16
C PHE A 17 -9.75 4.11 -6.92
N GLY A 18 -8.78 5.05 -6.90
CA GLY A 18 -9.04 6.48 -6.69
C GLY A 18 -9.60 6.78 -5.30
N ASN A 19 -10.58 7.68 -5.25
CA ASN A 19 -11.26 8.02 -3.99
C ASN A 19 -12.60 7.28 -3.87
N PRO A 20 -12.67 6.18 -3.11
CA PRO A 20 -13.89 5.39 -2.95
C PRO A 20 -14.91 6.02 -1.99
N GLY A 21 -14.59 7.15 -1.37
CA GLY A 21 -15.42 7.76 -0.32
C GLY A 21 -15.51 6.88 0.93
N ASN A 22 -16.71 6.49 1.32
CA ASN A 22 -16.96 5.61 2.47
C ASN A 22 -17.05 4.12 2.11
N SER A 23 -16.93 3.77 0.83
CA SER A 23 -17.04 2.38 0.38
C SER A 23 -15.83 1.56 0.81
N ILE A 24 -16.08 0.28 1.09
CA ILE A 24 -15.02 -0.70 1.30
C ILE A 24 -14.62 -1.22 -0.09
N VAL A 25 -13.34 -1.16 -0.39
CA VAL A 25 -12.77 -1.57 -1.68
C VAL A 25 -12.40 -3.05 -1.63
N ASP A 26 -12.79 -3.78 -2.65
CA ASP A 26 -12.40 -5.16 -2.94
C ASP A 26 -12.03 -5.31 -4.43
N GLU A 27 -11.82 -6.53 -4.89
CA GLU A 27 -11.40 -6.83 -6.26
C GLU A 27 -12.46 -6.50 -7.32
N GLU A 28 -13.74 -6.40 -6.93
CA GLU A 28 -14.87 -6.10 -7.82
C GLU A 28 -15.07 -4.59 -8.03
N ASN A 29 -14.38 -3.77 -7.24
CA ASN A 29 -14.52 -2.33 -7.34
C ASN A 29 -13.95 -1.80 -8.66
N LYS A 30 -14.61 -0.78 -9.19
CA LYS A 30 -14.19 -0.13 -10.43
C LYS A 30 -12.84 0.59 -10.25
N ILE A 31 -11.91 0.32 -11.15
CA ILE A 31 -10.63 1.03 -11.26
C ILE A 31 -10.89 2.43 -11.81
N GLN A 32 -10.61 3.47 -11.02
CA GLN A 32 -10.84 4.88 -11.33
C GLN A 32 -9.73 5.78 -10.77
N PRO A 33 -8.49 5.67 -11.28
CA PRO A 33 -7.38 6.47 -10.77
C PRO A 33 -7.66 7.96 -10.93
N ASP A 34 -7.39 8.74 -9.90
CA ASP A 34 -7.71 10.14 -9.81
C ASP A 34 -6.48 11.05 -9.67
N THR A 35 -5.27 10.46 -9.81
CA THR A 35 -3.98 11.16 -9.88
C THR A 35 -3.22 10.74 -11.14
N ASP A 36 -2.43 11.64 -11.70
CA ASP A 36 -1.70 11.37 -12.95
C ASP A 36 -0.61 10.31 -12.74
N PHE A 37 0.03 10.31 -11.58
CA PHE A 37 0.99 9.27 -11.22
C PHE A 37 0.38 7.86 -11.28
N VAL A 38 -0.83 7.69 -10.73
CA VAL A 38 -1.50 6.38 -10.72
C VAL A 38 -2.04 6.01 -12.10
N LYS A 39 -2.51 6.98 -12.90
CA LYS A 39 -2.93 6.75 -14.29
C LYS A 39 -1.81 6.16 -15.12
N ILE A 40 -0.60 6.76 -15.05
CA ILE A 40 0.59 6.26 -15.77
C ILE A 40 0.93 4.82 -15.35
N ARG A 41 0.88 4.54 -14.06
CA ARG A 41 1.13 3.16 -13.56
C ARG A 41 0.07 2.17 -14.04
N LEU A 42 -1.19 2.58 -14.08
CA LEU A 42 -2.27 1.75 -14.61
C LEU A 42 -2.11 1.49 -16.12
N GLU A 43 -1.67 2.47 -16.90
CA GLU A 43 -1.35 2.28 -18.31
C GLU A 43 -0.25 1.24 -18.51
N ALA A 44 0.82 1.30 -17.71
CA ALA A 44 1.89 0.30 -17.72
C ALA A 44 1.39 -1.10 -17.32
N GLN A 45 0.50 -1.19 -16.32
CA GLN A 45 -0.14 -2.46 -15.92
C GLN A 45 -0.95 -3.04 -17.09
N LYS A 46 -1.81 -2.24 -17.71
CA LYS A 46 -2.64 -2.67 -18.85
C LYS A 46 -1.79 -3.11 -20.03
N PHE A 47 -0.76 -2.34 -20.38
CA PHE A 47 0.17 -2.72 -21.46
C PHE A 47 0.80 -4.10 -21.19
N LEU A 48 1.22 -4.36 -19.96
CA LEU A 48 1.80 -5.67 -19.59
C LEU A 48 0.74 -6.79 -19.64
N GLU A 49 -0.47 -6.54 -19.15
CA GLU A 49 -1.58 -7.48 -19.18
C GLU A 49 -1.95 -7.86 -20.62
N ASP A 50 -2.11 -6.89 -21.50
CA ASP A 50 -2.39 -7.11 -22.93
C ASP A 50 -1.26 -7.89 -23.60
N SER A 51 0.00 -7.54 -23.34
CA SER A 51 1.16 -8.28 -23.82
C SER A 51 1.21 -9.72 -23.34
N CYS A 52 0.81 -9.98 -22.07
CA CYS A 52 0.70 -11.32 -21.55
C CYS A 52 -0.38 -12.12 -22.28
N LYS A 53 -1.55 -11.52 -22.50
CA LYS A 53 -2.67 -12.14 -23.22
C LYS A 53 -2.29 -12.51 -24.66
N GLU A 54 -1.63 -11.61 -25.38
CA GLU A 54 -1.17 -11.85 -26.75
C GLU A 54 -0.13 -12.98 -26.85
N ASN A 55 0.61 -13.25 -25.79
CA ASN A 55 1.66 -14.24 -25.73
C ASN A 55 1.29 -15.51 -24.94
N GLU A 56 0.01 -15.68 -24.58
CA GLU A 56 -0.52 -16.80 -23.81
C GLU A 56 0.20 -16.99 -22.45
N ILE A 57 0.61 -15.87 -21.82
CA ILE A 57 1.21 -15.84 -20.49
C ILE A 57 0.13 -15.52 -19.49
N ASN A 58 -0.01 -16.33 -18.43
CA ASN A 58 -0.93 -16.05 -17.34
C ASN A 58 -0.52 -14.77 -16.61
N PHE A 59 -1.51 -13.96 -16.21
CA PHE A 59 -1.26 -12.68 -15.55
C PHE A 59 -2.16 -12.54 -14.32
N SER A 60 -1.57 -12.23 -13.16
CA SER A 60 -2.33 -11.88 -11.97
C SER A 60 -1.85 -10.56 -11.41
N VAL A 61 -2.73 -9.85 -10.73
CA VAL A 61 -2.41 -8.56 -10.11
C VAL A 61 -2.70 -8.58 -8.62
N CYS A 62 -1.81 -7.98 -7.83
CA CYS A 62 -2.03 -7.77 -6.41
C CYS A 62 -1.99 -6.26 -6.11
N TYR A 63 -3.12 -5.72 -5.65
CA TYR A 63 -3.27 -4.32 -5.26
C TYR A 63 -2.92 -4.18 -3.78
N PHE A 64 -1.68 -3.77 -3.53
CA PHE A 64 -1.19 -3.63 -2.16
C PHE A 64 -1.58 -2.29 -1.54
N GLY A 65 -1.86 -2.33 -0.24
CA GLY A 65 -1.82 -1.16 0.63
C GLY A 65 -0.43 -0.53 0.68
N ASP A 66 -0.24 0.47 1.54
CA ASP A 66 1.06 1.11 1.72
C ASP A 66 2.06 0.10 2.33
N VAL A 67 2.92 -0.47 1.47
CA VAL A 67 3.93 -1.47 1.89
C VAL A 67 4.98 -0.78 2.73
N TYR A 68 5.19 -1.25 3.95
CA TYR A 68 6.21 -0.73 4.88
C TYR A 68 7.13 -1.84 5.38
N GLY A 69 8.33 -1.47 5.84
CA GLY A 69 9.34 -2.40 6.32
C GLY A 69 10.65 -1.68 6.61
N ASP A 70 11.64 -2.41 7.08
CA ASP A 70 12.97 -1.83 7.29
C ASP A 70 13.62 -1.44 5.97
N GLY A 71 14.46 -0.38 6.01
CA GLY A 71 15.12 0.18 4.83
C GLY A 71 14.19 0.89 3.83
N SER A 72 12.88 0.93 4.05
CA SER A 72 11.88 1.57 3.20
C SER A 72 11.62 3.04 3.58
N TRP A 73 10.57 3.64 2.95
CA TRP A 73 10.07 4.97 3.32
C TRP A 73 9.69 5.05 4.81
N PHE A 74 9.26 3.96 5.42
CA PHE A 74 8.93 3.90 6.84
C PHE A 74 10.15 4.23 7.70
N SER A 75 11.26 3.49 7.56
CA SER A 75 12.49 3.72 8.32
C SER A 75 13.14 5.06 7.97
N ASN A 76 13.24 5.37 6.66
CA ASN A 76 14.00 6.52 6.17
C ASN A 76 13.26 7.85 6.31
N MET A 77 11.94 7.86 6.21
CA MET A 77 11.15 9.10 6.24
C MET A 77 10.38 9.25 7.56
N ILE A 78 9.70 8.22 8.06
CA ILE A 78 8.93 8.35 9.29
C ILE A 78 9.85 8.22 10.51
N VAL A 79 10.48 7.07 10.71
CA VAL A 79 11.28 6.80 11.92
C VAL A 79 12.42 7.80 12.07
N SER A 80 13.20 8.00 11.01
CA SER A 80 14.33 8.95 11.04
C SER A 80 13.90 10.39 11.37
N ARG A 81 12.81 10.87 10.76
CA ARG A 81 12.34 12.24 11.00
C ARG A 81 11.60 12.40 12.32
N LEU A 82 10.96 11.34 12.84
CA LEU A 82 10.41 11.36 14.20
C LEU A 82 11.52 11.50 15.24
N LYS A 83 12.60 10.69 15.13
CA LYS A 83 13.78 10.80 16.00
C LYS A 83 14.40 12.19 16.00
N ASN A 84 14.40 12.86 14.85
CA ASN A 84 14.94 14.21 14.71
C ASN A 84 13.91 15.33 14.98
N GLY A 85 12.66 15.01 15.35
CA GLY A 85 11.59 15.98 15.61
C GLY A 85 11.14 16.79 14.39
N THR A 86 11.48 16.34 13.17
CA THR A 86 11.22 17.08 11.91
C THR A 86 10.03 16.53 11.12
N PHE A 87 9.47 15.38 11.52
CA PHE A 87 8.32 14.81 10.86
C PHE A 87 7.07 15.68 11.05
N LYS A 88 6.30 15.85 9.98
CA LYS A 88 5.02 16.55 10.01
C LYS A 88 3.98 15.79 9.22
N ILE A 89 2.76 15.76 9.74
CA ILE A 89 1.62 15.09 9.11
C ILE A 89 0.89 16.09 8.20
N PRO A 90 0.62 15.77 6.92
CA PRO A 90 -0.25 16.60 6.07
C PRO A 90 -1.67 16.68 6.65
N GLY A 91 -2.18 17.89 6.91
CA GLY A 91 -3.49 18.09 7.53
C GLY A 91 -3.52 17.58 8.98
N LYS A 92 -4.60 16.89 9.33
CA LYS A 92 -4.80 16.28 10.65
C LYS A 92 -4.35 14.82 10.74
N GLY A 93 -4.12 14.17 9.58
CA GLY A 93 -3.78 12.75 9.51
C GLY A 93 -4.96 11.81 9.80
N ASP A 94 -6.18 12.30 9.77
CA ASP A 94 -7.42 11.59 10.07
C ASP A 94 -7.97 10.78 8.88
N TYR A 95 -7.22 10.72 7.79
CA TYR A 95 -7.53 9.88 6.63
C TYR A 95 -7.13 8.42 6.89
N SER A 96 -8.06 7.51 6.55
CA SER A 96 -7.85 6.07 6.72
C SER A 96 -6.82 5.55 5.73
N LYS A 97 -5.92 4.71 6.20
CA LYS A 97 -4.87 4.06 5.42
C LYS A 97 -4.92 2.55 5.59
N CYS A 98 -4.48 1.87 4.57
CA CYS A 98 -4.33 0.42 4.54
C CYS A 98 -2.85 0.10 4.41
N PHE A 99 -2.28 -0.54 5.42
CA PHE A 99 -0.86 -0.88 5.46
C PHE A 99 -0.64 -2.37 5.23
N ILE A 100 0.55 -2.74 4.81
CA ILE A 100 0.99 -4.13 4.75
C ILE A 100 2.49 -4.22 5.02
N HIS A 101 2.89 -5.12 5.90
CA HIS A 101 4.31 -5.38 6.14
C HIS A 101 4.94 -6.02 4.89
N VAL A 102 6.19 -5.65 4.59
CA VAL A 102 6.90 -6.14 3.39
C VAL A 102 7.00 -7.67 3.36
N ASP A 103 7.22 -8.33 4.49
CA ASP A 103 7.27 -9.79 4.56
C ASP A 103 5.94 -10.44 4.13
N ASP A 104 4.80 -9.83 4.52
CA ASP A 104 3.48 -10.32 4.11
C ASP A 104 3.24 -10.06 2.62
N ALA A 105 3.64 -8.89 2.11
CA ALA A 105 3.54 -8.61 0.69
C ALA A 105 4.34 -9.63 -0.15
N VAL A 106 5.58 -9.93 0.26
CA VAL A 106 6.42 -10.98 -0.38
C VAL A 106 5.81 -12.37 -0.22
N GLY A 107 5.32 -12.71 1.00
CA GLY A 107 4.67 -13.98 1.28
C GLY A 107 3.44 -14.23 0.43
N ILE A 108 2.62 -13.19 0.19
CA ILE A 108 1.45 -13.22 -0.70
C ILE A 108 1.88 -13.50 -2.14
N LEU A 109 2.83 -12.73 -2.68
CA LEU A 109 3.33 -12.94 -4.05
C LEU A 109 3.89 -14.36 -4.24
N ALA A 110 4.67 -14.85 -3.27
CA ALA A 110 5.21 -16.19 -3.29
C ALA A 110 4.09 -17.26 -3.19
N THR A 111 3.00 -17.00 -2.48
CA THR A 111 1.85 -17.91 -2.37
C THR A 111 1.07 -17.97 -3.67
N ILE A 112 0.80 -16.82 -4.30
CA ILE A 112 0.14 -16.73 -5.61
C ILE A 112 0.95 -17.51 -6.65
N ALA A 113 2.28 -17.31 -6.68
CA ALA A 113 3.17 -18.02 -7.60
C ALA A 113 3.16 -19.55 -7.37
N ARG A 114 3.36 -20.00 -6.12
CA ARG A 114 3.43 -21.43 -5.78
C ARG A 114 2.11 -22.19 -5.99
N LYS A 115 0.99 -21.52 -5.77
CA LYS A 115 -0.34 -22.13 -5.96
C LYS A 115 -0.87 -21.98 -7.39
N ASN A 116 -0.10 -21.39 -8.31
CA ASN A 116 -0.50 -21.13 -9.70
C ASN A 116 -1.84 -20.41 -9.80
N MET A 117 -2.03 -19.34 -9.02
CA MET A 117 -3.26 -18.55 -8.98
C MET A 117 -3.32 -17.63 -10.20
N PHE A 118 -3.60 -18.22 -11.34
CA PHE A 118 -3.56 -17.59 -12.66
C PHE A 118 -4.77 -16.71 -12.93
N ASN A 119 -4.54 -15.57 -13.59
CA ASN A 119 -5.58 -14.68 -14.13
C ASN A 119 -6.53 -14.15 -13.03
N GLU A 120 -5.97 -13.86 -11.86
CA GLU A 120 -6.68 -13.41 -10.67
C GLU A 120 -6.23 -12.02 -10.24
N SER A 121 -7.12 -11.30 -9.55
CA SER A 121 -6.80 -10.07 -8.85
C SER A 121 -6.98 -10.23 -7.34
N TYR A 122 -6.14 -9.54 -6.56
CA TYR A 122 -6.19 -9.55 -5.10
C TYR A 122 -6.01 -8.15 -4.55
N VAL A 123 -6.81 -7.80 -3.54
CA VAL A 123 -6.60 -6.64 -2.68
C VAL A 123 -5.90 -7.13 -1.41
N ALA A 124 -4.76 -6.53 -1.07
CA ALA A 124 -3.92 -7.00 0.02
C ALA A 124 -3.42 -5.87 0.91
N ALA A 125 -3.93 -5.84 2.13
CA ALA A 125 -3.41 -5.06 3.24
C ALA A 125 -3.70 -5.82 4.54
N ASP A 126 -3.13 -5.36 5.67
CA ASP A 126 -3.44 -5.94 6.98
C ASP A 126 -4.93 -5.76 7.34
N SER A 127 -5.37 -6.48 8.36
CA SER A 127 -6.78 -6.49 8.76
C SER A 127 -7.19 -5.28 9.61
N THR A 128 -6.28 -4.31 9.83
CA THR A 128 -6.49 -3.20 10.74
C THR A 128 -6.84 -1.93 9.99
N SER A 129 -8.08 -1.45 10.14
CA SER A 129 -8.41 -0.08 9.71
C SER A 129 -7.77 0.91 10.68
N THR A 130 -6.91 1.80 10.16
CA THR A 130 -6.25 2.82 10.97
C THR A 130 -6.16 4.15 10.22
N THR A 131 -5.99 5.25 10.96
CA THR A 131 -5.65 6.52 10.37
C THR A 131 -4.13 6.66 10.22
N PHE A 132 -3.69 7.51 9.31
CA PHE A 132 -2.26 7.79 9.17
C PHE A 132 -1.68 8.37 10.47
N LYS A 133 -2.47 9.17 11.20
CA LYS A 133 -2.06 9.71 12.50
C LYS A 133 -1.81 8.62 13.53
N GLU A 134 -2.73 7.66 13.66
CA GLU A 134 -2.58 6.54 14.60
C GLU A 134 -1.34 5.69 14.29
N PHE A 135 -1.07 5.42 13.01
CA PHE A 135 0.13 4.71 12.58
C PHE A 135 1.42 5.44 12.97
N VAL A 136 1.45 6.76 12.75
CA VAL A 136 2.62 7.59 13.07
C VAL A 136 2.79 7.80 14.56
N ASP A 137 1.71 8.04 15.31
CA ASP A 137 1.74 8.22 16.76
C ASP A 137 2.22 6.94 17.45
N TYR A 138 1.71 5.77 17.02
CA TYR A 138 2.19 4.48 17.54
C TYR A 138 3.68 4.27 17.26
N THR A 139 4.15 4.65 16.08
CA THR A 139 5.57 4.59 15.75
C THR A 139 6.39 5.51 16.66
N ALA A 140 5.90 6.73 16.92
CA ALA A 140 6.56 7.69 17.80
C ALA A 140 6.67 7.15 19.24
N ASP A 141 5.59 6.56 19.77
CA ASP A 141 5.58 5.92 21.11
C ASP A 141 6.64 4.80 21.21
N LYS A 142 6.79 4.00 20.15
CA LYS A 142 7.74 2.88 20.14
C LYS A 142 9.21 3.28 20.12
N ILE A 143 9.51 4.50 19.69
CA ILE A 143 10.89 5.04 19.64
C ILE A 143 11.13 6.17 20.63
N ASP A 144 10.21 6.37 21.57
CA ASP A 144 10.28 7.41 22.62
C ASP A 144 10.38 8.83 22.01
N ALA A 145 9.71 9.05 20.86
CA ALA A 145 9.72 10.33 20.16
C ALA A 145 8.42 11.11 20.42
N LYS A 146 8.50 12.44 20.34
CA LYS A 146 7.30 13.28 20.45
C LYS A 146 6.36 13.06 19.27
N HIS A 147 5.06 12.97 19.54
CA HIS A 147 4.04 12.94 18.49
C HIS A 147 4.15 14.16 17.57
N PRO A 148 4.17 13.96 16.25
CA PRO A 148 4.35 15.06 15.32
C PRO A 148 3.07 15.88 15.19
N GLY A 149 3.22 17.18 15.02
CA GLY A 149 2.12 18.08 14.66
C GLY A 149 1.75 17.99 13.18
N GLY A 150 0.51 18.41 12.88
CA GLY A 150 0.07 18.58 11.50
C GLY A 150 0.59 19.86 10.86
N VAL A 151 0.66 19.87 9.52
CA VAL A 151 0.85 21.08 8.71
C VAL A 151 -0.39 21.35 7.88
N PRO A 152 -0.80 22.63 7.69
CA PRO A 152 -1.90 22.97 6.83
C PRO A 152 -1.75 22.34 5.44
N MET A 153 -2.84 21.81 4.90
CA MET A 153 -2.84 21.07 3.64
C MET A 153 -2.29 21.89 2.45
N PHE A 154 -2.55 23.22 2.44
CA PHE A 154 -2.04 24.08 1.37
C PHE A 154 -0.52 24.21 1.38
N LEU A 155 0.12 24.19 2.57
CA LEU A 155 1.58 24.18 2.68
C LEU A 155 2.16 22.84 2.23
N ALA A 156 1.54 21.74 2.64
CA ALA A 156 1.94 20.40 2.19
C ALA A 156 1.85 20.28 0.65
N LYS A 157 0.79 20.81 0.03
CA LYS A 157 0.64 20.86 -1.44
C LYS A 157 1.72 21.71 -2.11
N GLY A 158 2.11 22.83 -1.50
CA GLY A 158 3.19 23.68 -2.02
C GLY A 158 4.56 22.99 -2.05
N ILE A 159 4.81 22.09 -1.09
CA ILE A 159 6.09 21.37 -0.97
C ILE A 159 6.13 20.10 -1.82
N LEU A 160 5.07 19.29 -1.79
CA LEU A 160 5.04 17.95 -2.36
C LEU A 160 4.27 17.86 -3.69
N GLY A 161 3.56 18.93 -4.07
CA GLY A 161 2.67 18.93 -5.21
C GLY A 161 1.28 18.37 -4.91
N GLY A 162 0.28 18.84 -5.65
CA GLY A 162 -1.13 18.49 -5.40
C GLY A 162 -1.44 17.03 -5.65
N ASP A 163 -0.87 16.44 -6.68
CA ASP A 163 -1.09 15.06 -7.10
C ASP A 163 -0.58 14.06 -6.04
N LEU A 164 0.66 14.26 -5.59
CA LEU A 164 1.25 13.42 -4.55
C LEU A 164 0.51 13.56 -3.21
N ILE A 165 0.17 14.77 -2.81
CA ILE A 165 -0.61 14.98 -1.57
C ILE A 165 -1.98 14.30 -1.67
N LYS A 166 -2.66 14.39 -2.80
CA LYS A 166 -3.93 13.71 -3.01
C LYS A 166 -3.78 12.19 -2.83
N LEU A 167 -2.77 11.58 -3.47
CA LEU A 167 -2.48 10.17 -3.31
C LEU A 167 -2.20 9.78 -1.85
N LEU A 168 -1.38 10.57 -1.15
CA LEU A 168 -0.99 10.29 0.24
C LEU A 168 -2.13 10.47 1.25
N THR A 169 -3.09 11.35 0.97
CA THR A 169 -4.15 11.73 1.93
C THR A 169 -5.54 11.21 1.56
N THR A 170 -5.68 10.47 0.46
CA THR A 170 -6.93 9.80 0.13
C THR A 170 -7.22 8.71 1.17
N SER A 171 -8.41 8.80 1.78
CA SER A 171 -8.91 7.76 2.67
C SER A 171 -9.31 6.53 1.89
N MET A 172 -8.91 5.36 2.41
CA MET A 172 -9.32 4.08 1.84
C MET A 172 -9.54 3.04 2.94
N LYS A 173 -10.58 2.24 2.76
CA LYS A 173 -10.84 1.03 3.53
C LYS A 173 -10.98 -0.12 2.55
N ILE A 174 -10.48 -1.29 2.92
CA ILE A 174 -10.50 -2.45 2.03
C ILE A 174 -11.09 -3.68 2.71
N SER A 175 -11.55 -4.63 1.89
CA SER A 175 -11.73 -6.02 2.29
C SER A 175 -10.54 -6.83 1.79
N ASN A 176 -9.88 -7.54 2.69
CA ASN A 176 -8.82 -8.50 2.35
C ASN A 176 -9.33 -9.95 2.41
N GLU A 177 -10.64 -10.14 2.34
CA GLU A 177 -11.27 -11.45 2.53
C GLU A 177 -10.77 -12.50 1.52
N LYS A 178 -10.61 -12.10 0.25
CA LYS A 178 -10.16 -13.01 -0.81
C LYS A 178 -8.75 -13.52 -0.54
N ILE A 179 -7.83 -12.62 -0.24
CA ILE A 179 -6.42 -13.00 0.01
C ILE A 179 -6.27 -13.78 1.32
N SER A 180 -7.08 -13.49 2.35
CA SER A 180 -7.05 -14.18 3.64
C SER A 180 -7.47 -15.65 3.54
N LYS A 181 -8.18 -16.06 2.49
CA LYS A 181 -8.52 -17.47 2.22
C LYS A 181 -7.31 -18.30 1.77
N ILE A 182 -6.27 -17.66 1.26
CA ILE A 182 -5.09 -18.34 0.69
C ILE A 182 -3.78 -18.03 1.41
N TYR A 183 -3.75 -16.96 2.19
CA TYR A 183 -2.58 -16.51 2.93
C TYR A 183 -2.93 -16.12 4.36
N THR A 184 -2.11 -16.58 5.32
CA THR A 184 -2.19 -16.17 6.74
C THR A 184 -1.15 -15.10 6.99
N PHE A 185 -1.59 -13.90 7.37
CA PHE A 185 -0.70 -12.78 7.64
C PHE A 185 0.23 -13.09 8.83
N LYS A 186 1.52 -12.85 8.65
CA LYS A 186 2.52 -12.91 9.71
C LYS A 186 2.35 -11.72 10.68
N TYR A 187 1.98 -10.58 10.13
CA TYR A 187 1.70 -9.34 10.87
C TYR A 187 0.28 -8.87 10.55
N PRO A 188 -0.75 -9.40 11.23
CA PRO A 188 -2.15 -9.09 10.93
C PRO A 188 -2.55 -7.66 11.27
N SER A 189 -1.69 -6.90 11.97
CA SER A 189 -1.87 -5.48 12.22
C SER A 189 -0.57 -4.69 12.04
N TYR A 190 -0.71 -3.40 11.73
CA TYR A 190 0.45 -2.49 11.66
C TYR A 190 1.25 -2.44 12.95
N LYS A 191 0.61 -2.67 14.11
CA LYS A 191 1.28 -2.66 15.41
C LYS A 191 2.31 -3.78 15.52
N GLU A 192 1.93 -4.99 15.12
CA GLU A 192 2.83 -6.14 15.13
C GLU A 192 3.97 -5.97 14.13
N GLY A 193 3.66 -5.43 12.95
CA GLY A 193 4.69 -5.15 11.94
C GLY A 193 5.66 -4.05 12.38
N ILE A 194 5.20 -2.97 12.99
CA ILE A 194 6.08 -1.92 13.53
C ILE A 194 6.96 -2.48 14.65
N ASN A 195 6.40 -3.26 15.57
CA ASN A 195 7.17 -3.89 16.64
C ASN A 195 8.27 -4.78 16.09
N SER A 196 7.99 -5.58 15.07
CA SER A 196 9.00 -6.46 14.46
C SER A 196 10.17 -5.72 13.81
N ILE A 197 9.97 -4.45 13.41
CA ILE A 197 11.02 -3.61 12.81
C ILE A 197 11.83 -2.86 13.87
N LEU A 198 11.17 -2.41 14.95
CA LEU A 198 11.77 -1.49 15.91
C LEU A 198 12.33 -2.18 17.17
N GLU A 199 11.91 -3.41 17.47
CA GLU A 199 12.34 -4.21 18.62
C GLU A 199 13.50 -5.18 18.28
N ASN A 200 13.98 -5.19 17.04
CA ASN A 200 15.19 -5.88 16.60
C ASN A 200 16.35 -4.87 16.59
#